data_286d6c2ec58443251d8993f395a9cb00
#
_entry.id   286d6c2ec58443251d8993f395a9cb00
#
_cell.length_a   1.000
_cell.length_b   1.000
_cell.length_c   1.000
_cell.angle_alpha   90.00
_cell.angle_beta   90.00
_cell.angle_gamma   90.00
#
_symmetry.space_group_name_H-M   'P 1'
#
loop_
_entity.id
_entity.type
_entity.pdbx_description
1 polymer ?
#
loop_
_entity_poly.entity_id
_entity_poly.type
_entity_poly.pdbx_seq_one_letter_code
_entity_poly.pdbx_strand_id
1 'polypeptide(L)'
;MKISVPISLNTLEHCHRDSLLKRLSQLGAEEVLLCYAALGFDAFVEEERAASIIKEYDAFLKGHGFQTAVWASTLGAFAHSGYTPLTTINGKPLTLWACPMDAGFGKAFCRVIEKIAALGIGKIVLEDDFRMQCCEGDISCFCEQHMKFYSEYLGRAVTREEMKEGLFDSAPNQYREAWMAGCRKGLEDLARQIRASADEVNKNLSFVLCCGPALFGGDGTDPEALRNFLSGDNAPAQLRLIGAPYWSVFNNPLNAVIDFPRRQAFECSKAGIECYGEGDPYPRPRYTCSATEVEFYHTVLLADGHCDRLFKYGCDYTSSFDYEKGYAERAEENRELYAQIKEMFHGKKCVGFHPLEPFDKVKRAHRLAMAPEHAVMDTALRRYTSSLSLPTAFEKGGVNLIFGENARCVECEDLKYGAVLDMAAAMILQERGIDVGIEKTVKHTPGETGHGLPVYDETYFEEKEVVGLYGKPVSCLDLVLKAGAKEESKLHIIDRDYTGSYTYENADGRRFLIYNFDMDEMVKTSGWVRSYCRQAQLARLYPWLNGSPVDAICLGNPDLYLLAKKDDNSLAIGLWNYSKDKISNPVVQLGRRYATIKIVGGEGRLEGDKIVLTTQIKAYEFCFIEVTK
;
A
#
# COMPACT_ATOMS: atom_id res chain seq x y z
N MET A 1 -11.33 -12.22 -9.26
CA MET A 1 -10.53 -11.07 -9.74
C MET A 1 -10.41 -11.20 -11.24
N LYS A 2 -10.74 -10.14 -11.98
CA LYS A 2 -10.66 -10.06 -13.45
C LYS A 2 -9.30 -9.51 -13.88
N ILE A 3 -8.87 -9.79 -15.09
CA ILE A 3 -7.56 -9.35 -15.60
C ILE A 3 -7.74 -8.31 -16.70
N SER A 4 -7.09 -7.16 -16.55
CA SER A 4 -6.97 -6.10 -17.54
C SER A 4 -5.50 -5.98 -17.96
N VAL A 5 -5.22 -5.95 -19.26
CA VAL A 5 -3.86 -5.95 -19.80
C VAL A 5 -3.56 -4.63 -20.50
N PRO A 6 -2.65 -3.80 -19.97
CA PRO A 6 -2.22 -2.57 -20.65
C PRO A 6 -1.26 -2.91 -21.80
N ILE A 7 -1.45 -2.24 -22.93
CA ILE A 7 -0.59 -2.37 -24.12
C ILE A 7 -0.46 -1.01 -24.78
N SER A 8 0.76 -0.61 -25.13
CA SER A 8 1.00 0.63 -25.83
C SER A 8 0.48 0.59 -27.29
N LEU A 9 0.04 1.74 -27.79
CA LEU A 9 -0.37 1.86 -29.20
C LEU A 9 0.77 1.51 -30.15
N ASN A 10 2.00 1.87 -29.81
CA ASN A 10 3.17 1.53 -30.60
C ASN A 10 3.38 -0.01 -30.67
N THR A 11 3.23 -0.72 -29.56
CA THR A 11 3.30 -2.19 -29.56
C THR A 11 2.20 -2.79 -30.40
N LEU A 12 0.96 -2.30 -30.29
CA LEU A 12 -0.18 -2.78 -31.08
C LEU A 12 0.05 -2.61 -32.58
N GLU A 13 0.57 -1.47 -33.01
CA GLU A 13 0.82 -1.19 -34.43
C GLU A 13 1.84 -2.13 -35.05
N HIS A 14 2.81 -2.62 -34.29
CA HIS A 14 3.91 -3.45 -34.77
C HIS A 14 3.77 -4.95 -34.42
N CYS A 15 2.76 -5.36 -33.64
CA CYS A 15 2.59 -6.75 -33.25
C CYS A 15 1.78 -7.56 -34.28
N HIS A 16 2.03 -8.87 -34.31
CA HIS A 16 1.15 -9.80 -35.01
C HIS A 16 -0.11 -10.07 -34.19
N ARG A 17 -1.29 -9.94 -34.81
CA ARG A 17 -2.60 -10.10 -34.15
C ARG A 17 -2.78 -11.48 -33.50
N ASP A 18 -2.34 -12.55 -34.15
CA ASP A 18 -2.41 -13.91 -33.60
C ASP A 18 -1.54 -14.05 -32.35
N SER A 19 -0.35 -13.44 -32.35
CA SER A 19 0.53 -13.42 -31.18
C SER A 19 -0.09 -12.64 -30.03
N LEU A 20 -0.75 -11.50 -30.32
CA LEU A 20 -1.49 -10.72 -29.35
C LEU A 20 -2.62 -11.54 -28.71
N LEU A 21 -3.48 -12.17 -29.53
CA LEU A 21 -4.60 -12.99 -29.04
C LEU A 21 -4.11 -14.15 -28.18
N LYS A 22 -3.03 -14.82 -28.60
CA LYS A 22 -2.42 -15.89 -27.82
C LYS A 22 -1.96 -15.39 -26.44
N ARG A 23 -1.24 -14.27 -26.38
CA ARG A 23 -0.76 -13.68 -25.12
C ARG A 23 -1.90 -13.28 -24.20
N LEU A 24 -2.92 -12.61 -24.72
CA LEU A 24 -4.10 -12.22 -23.95
C LEU A 24 -4.82 -13.46 -23.38
N SER A 25 -4.95 -14.51 -24.17
CA SER A 25 -5.54 -15.79 -23.72
C SER A 25 -4.72 -16.43 -22.60
N GLN A 26 -3.40 -16.48 -22.73
CA GLN A 26 -2.50 -17.04 -21.71
C GLN A 26 -2.59 -16.26 -20.40
N LEU A 27 -2.65 -14.93 -20.46
CA LEU A 27 -2.83 -14.07 -19.29
C LEU A 27 -4.23 -14.18 -18.64
N GLY A 28 -5.21 -14.77 -19.35
CA GLY A 28 -6.60 -14.78 -18.91
C GLY A 28 -7.25 -13.40 -18.97
N ALA A 29 -6.85 -12.55 -19.93
CA ALA A 29 -7.35 -11.21 -20.10
C ALA A 29 -8.86 -11.19 -20.38
N GLU A 30 -9.58 -10.27 -19.74
CA GLU A 30 -10.98 -9.93 -20.05
C GLU A 30 -11.08 -8.54 -20.68
N GLU A 31 -10.11 -7.67 -20.38
CA GLU A 31 -10.06 -6.28 -20.82
C GLU A 31 -8.65 -5.92 -21.31
N VAL A 32 -8.58 -5.12 -22.37
CA VAL A 32 -7.31 -4.59 -22.90
C VAL A 32 -7.34 -3.07 -22.79
N LEU A 33 -6.29 -2.51 -22.20
CA LEU A 33 -6.11 -1.06 -22.05
C LEU A 33 -5.20 -0.57 -23.16
N LEU A 34 -5.74 0.25 -24.05
CA LEU A 34 -5.03 0.87 -25.15
C LEU A 34 -4.33 2.13 -24.61
N CYS A 35 -3.02 2.02 -24.34
CA CYS A 35 -2.28 3.08 -23.65
C CYS A 35 -1.86 4.17 -24.63
N TYR A 36 -2.44 5.35 -24.44
CA TYR A 36 -2.18 6.56 -25.23
C TYR A 36 -1.68 7.70 -24.35
N ALA A 37 -0.56 8.31 -24.74
CA ALA A 37 0.02 9.48 -24.08
C ALA A 37 0.20 9.37 -22.55
N ALA A 38 0.38 8.15 -22.04
CA ALA A 38 0.77 7.95 -20.66
C ALA A 38 2.27 8.21 -20.47
N LEU A 39 2.70 8.64 -19.29
CA LEU A 39 4.12 8.87 -18.97
C LEU A 39 4.96 7.62 -19.30
N GLY A 40 5.91 7.76 -20.22
CA GLY A 40 6.75 6.67 -20.70
C GLY A 40 6.11 5.75 -21.75
N PHE A 41 4.86 6.03 -22.15
CA PHE A 41 4.20 5.37 -23.30
C PHE A 41 4.08 6.36 -24.46
N ASP A 42 4.20 5.92 -25.66
CA ASP A 42 3.81 6.52 -26.95
C ASP A 42 3.70 8.04 -27.05
N ALA A 43 4.59 8.78 -26.34
CA ALA A 43 4.69 10.24 -26.49
C ALA A 43 4.98 10.71 -27.94
N PHE A 44 5.22 9.76 -28.84
CA PHE A 44 5.58 9.99 -30.23
C PHE A 44 4.48 9.66 -31.24
N VAL A 45 3.32 9.14 -30.78
CA VAL A 45 2.21 8.83 -31.69
C VAL A 45 1.37 10.09 -31.91
N GLU A 46 1.30 10.57 -33.14
CA GLU A 46 0.45 11.69 -33.53
C GLU A 46 -1.03 11.39 -33.23
N GLU A 47 -1.79 12.41 -32.84
CA GLU A 47 -3.18 12.29 -32.39
C GLU A 47 -4.09 11.56 -33.38
N GLU A 48 -4.01 11.91 -34.69
CA GLU A 48 -4.82 11.27 -35.74
C GLU A 48 -4.46 9.79 -35.92
N ARG A 49 -3.17 9.48 -35.85
CA ARG A 49 -2.66 8.11 -35.91
C ARG A 49 -3.10 7.31 -34.68
N ALA A 50 -3.01 7.90 -33.48
CA ALA A 50 -3.50 7.29 -32.26
C ALA A 50 -5.00 6.94 -32.35
N ALA A 51 -5.82 7.88 -32.83
CA ALA A 51 -7.25 7.67 -33.03
C ALA A 51 -7.54 6.52 -34.03
N SER A 52 -6.74 6.41 -35.09
CA SER A 52 -6.86 5.32 -36.07
C SER A 52 -6.55 3.97 -35.44
N ILE A 53 -5.42 3.84 -34.72
CA ILE A 53 -5.00 2.61 -34.03
C ILE A 53 -6.05 2.21 -32.98
N ILE A 54 -6.51 3.16 -32.17
CA ILE A 54 -7.54 2.90 -31.14
C ILE A 54 -8.80 2.33 -31.77
N LYS A 55 -9.34 2.95 -32.83
CA LYS A 55 -10.55 2.45 -33.52
C LYS A 55 -10.35 1.06 -34.09
N GLU A 56 -9.22 0.83 -34.75
CA GLU A 56 -8.90 -0.46 -35.37
C GLU A 56 -8.83 -1.57 -34.33
N TYR A 57 -8.06 -1.36 -33.24
CA TYR A 57 -7.88 -2.37 -32.22
C TYR A 57 -9.08 -2.50 -31.27
N ASP A 58 -9.84 -1.45 -31.03
CA ASP A 58 -11.13 -1.54 -30.32
C ASP A 58 -12.08 -2.51 -31.04
N ALA A 59 -12.27 -2.31 -32.35
CA ALA A 59 -13.11 -3.17 -33.17
C ALA A 59 -12.58 -4.61 -33.24
N PHE A 60 -11.27 -4.78 -33.43
CA PHE A 60 -10.62 -6.08 -33.50
C PHE A 60 -10.77 -6.85 -32.17
N LEU A 61 -10.44 -6.23 -31.04
CA LEU A 61 -10.48 -6.88 -29.73
C LEU A 61 -11.90 -7.20 -29.29
N LYS A 62 -12.87 -6.30 -29.50
CA LYS A 62 -14.29 -6.55 -29.25
C LYS A 62 -14.83 -7.71 -30.09
N GLY A 63 -14.39 -7.81 -31.36
CA GLY A 63 -14.72 -8.94 -32.25
C GLY A 63 -14.22 -10.29 -31.74
N HIS A 64 -13.22 -10.31 -30.83
CA HIS A 64 -12.69 -11.50 -30.18
C HIS A 64 -13.13 -11.66 -28.72
N GLY A 65 -14.11 -10.86 -28.25
CA GLY A 65 -14.73 -11.00 -26.94
C GLY A 65 -14.04 -10.24 -25.80
N PHE A 66 -13.04 -9.42 -26.08
CA PHE A 66 -12.40 -8.58 -25.07
C PHE A 66 -13.15 -7.26 -24.87
N GLN A 67 -13.16 -6.77 -23.63
CA GLN A 67 -13.50 -5.38 -23.33
C GLN A 67 -12.29 -4.49 -23.65
N THR A 68 -12.54 -3.21 -23.93
CA THR A 68 -11.48 -2.25 -24.21
C THR A 68 -11.67 -0.97 -23.41
N ALA A 69 -10.55 -0.34 -23.06
CA ALA A 69 -10.50 0.99 -22.48
C ALA A 69 -9.31 1.76 -23.08
N VAL A 70 -9.35 3.08 -23.02
CA VAL A 70 -8.18 3.92 -23.36
C VAL A 70 -7.54 4.42 -22.08
N TRP A 71 -6.24 4.26 -21.96
CA TRP A 71 -5.46 4.79 -20.86
C TRP A 71 -4.74 6.07 -21.29
N ALA A 72 -5.01 7.18 -20.61
CA ALA A 72 -4.49 8.49 -20.95
C ALA A 72 -3.78 9.15 -19.77
N SER A 73 -2.66 9.80 -20.04
CA SER A 73 -1.98 10.71 -19.13
C SER A 73 -2.86 11.93 -18.85
N THR A 74 -2.70 12.54 -17.68
CA THR A 74 -3.52 13.66 -17.24
C THR A 74 -2.69 14.94 -17.05
N LEU A 75 -2.28 15.27 -15.84
CA LEU A 75 -1.51 16.49 -15.56
C LEU A 75 -0.14 16.49 -16.26
N GLY A 76 0.46 15.30 -16.45
CA GLY A 76 1.76 15.14 -17.11
C GLY A 76 1.71 15.22 -18.63
N ALA A 77 0.58 14.98 -19.29
CA ALA A 77 0.45 14.97 -20.73
C ALA A 77 0.76 16.33 -21.39
N PHE A 78 0.66 17.42 -20.65
CA PHE A 78 0.75 18.80 -21.13
C PHE A 78 2.00 19.53 -20.64
N ALA A 79 2.99 18.81 -20.19
CA ALA A 79 4.18 19.28 -19.51
C ALA A 79 4.94 20.42 -20.20
N HIS A 80 4.86 20.59 -21.50
CA HIS A 80 5.62 21.61 -22.25
C HIS A 80 4.70 22.53 -23.06
N SER A 81 3.41 22.57 -22.75
CA SER A 81 2.39 23.22 -23.57
C SER A 81 2.08 24.67 -23.18
N GLY A 82 2.91 25.28 -22.32
CA GLY A 82 2.76 26.69 -21.90
C GLY A 82 1.71 26.93 -20.81
N TYR A 83 1.18 25.88 -20.19
CA TYR A 83 0.28 25.98 -19.02
C TYR A 83 1.08 26.20 -17.73
N THR A 84 0.41 26.73 -16.70
CA THR A 84 1.01 26.89 -15.38
C THR A 84 1.45 25.54 -14.82
N PRO A 85 2.75 25.35 -14.49
CA PRO A 85 3.19 24.11 -13.89
C PRO A 85 2.78 24.02 -12.40
N LEU A 86 2.66 22.81 -11.87
CA LEU A 86 2.72 22.64 -10.42
C LEU A 86 4.01 23.29 -9.91
N THR A 87 3.94 23.90 -8.73
CA THR A 87 5.08 24.59 -8.13
C THR A 87 5.27 24.13 -6.70
N THR A 88 6.49 23.75 -6.32
CA THR A 88 6.79 23.30 -4.96
C THR A 88 6.72 24.48 -3.97
N ILE A 89 6.68 24.15 -2.68
CA ILE A 89 6.71 25.15 -1.61
C ILE A 89 8.01 25.99 -1.62
N ASN A 90 9.10 25.44 -2.14
CA ASN A 90 10.37 26.13 -2.32
C ASN A 90 10.42 26.97 -3.63
N GLY A 91 9.32 27.04 -4.37
CA GLY A 91 9.20 27.83 -5.59
C GLY A 91 9.73 27.18 -6.87
N LYS A 92 10.11 25.91 -6.82
CA LYS A 92 10.57 25.18 -8.00
C LYS A 92 9.37 24.78 -8.86
N PRO A 93 9.31 25.17 -10.16
CA PRO A 93 8.28 24.70 -11.06
C PRO A 93 8.54 23.23 -11.43
N LEU A 94 7.51 22.41 -11.37
CA LEU A 94 7.52 21.01 -11.79
C LEU A 94 7.08 20.95 -13.26
N THR A 95 8.02 21.15 -14.16
CA THR A 95 7.75 21.36 -15.60
C THR A 95 7.11 20.16 -16.31
N LEU A 96 7.09 19.00 -15.67
CA LEU A 96 6.40 17.81 -16.19
C LEU A 96 4.92 17.72 -15.78
N TRP A 97 4.40 18.72 -15.04
CA TRP A 97 3.06 18.63 -14.44
C TRP A 97 2.32 19.95 -14.57
N ALA A 98 1.17 19.93 -15.23
CA ALA A 98 0.30 21.11 -15.31
C ALA A 98 -0.51 21.28 -14.01
N CYS A 99 -0.74 22.51 -13.61
CA CYS A 99 -1.60 22.81 -12.45
C CYS A 99 -3.07 22.62 -12.80
N PRO A 100 -3.87 21.84 -12.06
CA PRO A 100 -5.29 21.63 -12.34
C PRO A 100 -6.15 22.90 -12.16
N MET A 101 -5.64 23.93 -11.48
CA MET A 101 -6.31 25.24 -11.41
C MET A 101 -6.07 26.13 -12.65
N ASP A 102 -5.21 25.74 -13.58
CA ASP A 102 -5.05 26.45 -14.85
C ASP A 102 -6.24 26.20 -15.76
N ALA A 103 -7.05 27.22 -16.00
CA ALA A 103 -8.26 27.11 -16.81
C ALA A 103 -7.99 26.79 -18.29
N GLY A 104 -6.81 27.17 -18.81
CA GLY A 104 -6.38 26.83 -20.16
C GLY A 104 -6.08 25.34 -20.28
N PHE A 105 -5.36 24.80 -19.30
CA PHE A 105 -5.10 23.38 -19.18
C PHE A 105 -6.39 22.58 -19.05
N GLY A 106 -7.28 22.94 -18.13
CA GLY A 106 -8.55 22.23 -17.91
C GLY A 106 -9.37 22.12 -19.22
N LYS A 107 -9.50 23.22 -19.98
CA LYS A 107 -10.18 23.22 -21.28
C LYS A 107 -9.50 22.34 -22.32
N ALA A 108 -8.17 22.34 -22.36
CA ALA A 108 -7.41 21.51 -23.30
C ALA A 108 -7.55 20.03 -22.99
N PHE A 109 -7.49 19.67 -21.70
CA PHE A 109 -7.64 18.29 -21.27
C PHE A 109 -9.07 17.76 -21.51
N CYS A 110 -10.10 18.56 -21.23
CA CYS A 110 -11.49 18.21 -21.54
C CYS A 110 -11.68 17.89 -23.03
N ARG A 111 -11.06 18.65 -23.94
CA ARG A 111 -11.11 18.34 -25.39
C ARG A 111 -10.47 17.00 -25.75
N VAL A 112 -9.40 16.57 -25.02
CA VAL A 112 -8.83 15.24 -25.22
C VAL A 112 -9.83 14.16 -24.79
N ILE A 113 -10.51 14.35 -23.65
CA ILE A 113 -11.54 13.43 -23.18
C ILE A 113 -12.70 13.31 -24.18
N GLU A 114 -13.19 14.46 -24.72
CA GLU A 114 -14.25 14.48 -25.74
C GLU A 114 -13.84 13.71 -27.01
N LYS A 115 -12.59 13.90 -27.48
CA LYS A 115 -12.06 13.18 -28.64
C LYS A 115 -11.98 11.68 -28.43
N ILE A 116 -11.47 11.23 -27.26
CA ILE A 116 -11.42 9.81 -26.93
C ILE A 116 -12.84 9.24 -26.82
N ALA A 117 -13.76 9.95 -26.17
CA ALA A 117 -15.17 9.55 -26.04
C ALA A 117 -15.86 9.41 -27.41
N ALA A 118 -15.56 10.32 -28.34
CA ALA A 118 -16.09 10.30 -29.71
C ALA A 118 -15.59 9.11 -30.57
N LEU A 119 -14.52 8.41 -30.13
CA LEU A 119 -14.10 7.15 -30.76
C LEU A 119 -15.03 5.95 -30.47
N GLY A 120 -16.02 6.12 -29.60
CA GLY A 120 -16.95 5.05 -29.18
C GLY A 120 -16.40 4.18 -28.04
N ILE A 121 -15.37 4.65 -27.36
CA ILE A 121 -14.78 3.97 -26.19
C ILE A 121 -15.71 4.12 -24.99
N GLY A 122 -15.96 3.02 -24.30
CA GLY A 122 -16.84 2.98 -23.11
C GLY A 122 -16.14 3.27 -21.78
N LYS A 123 -14.79 3.33 -21.76
CA LYS A 123 -14.02 3.51 -20.54
C LYS A 123 -12.72 4.27 -20.79
N ILE A 124 -12.40 5.23 -19.94
CA ILE A 124 -11.11 5.94 -19.92
C ILE A 124 -10.42 5.68 -18.59
N VAL A 125 -9.15 5.30 -18.64
CA VAL A 125 -8.26 5.16 -17.48
C VAL A 125 -7.40 6.41 -17.40
N LEU A 126 -7.54 7.15 -16.30
CA LEU A 126 -6.75 8.36 -16.01
C LEU A 126 -5.50 7.94 -15.24
N GLU A 127 -4.32 8.28 -15.79
CA GLU A 127 -3.00 7.91 -15.26
C GLU A 127 -2.79 8.39 -13.82
N ASP A 128 -1.82 7.83 -13.13
CA ASP A 128 -1.50 8.14 -11.74
C ASP A 128 -0.89 9.54 -11.53
N ASP A 129 -0.71 10.29 -12.61
CA ASP A 129 -0.37 11.70 -12.61
C ASP A 129 -1.56 12.63 -12.25
N PHE A 130 -2.77 12.11 -12.05
CA PHE A 130 -3.94 12.86 -11.55
C PHE A 130 -3.86 13.09 -10.04
N ARG A 131 -2.82 13.81 -9.61
CA ARG A 131 -2.53 14.08 -8.20
C ARG A 131 -1.71 15.35 -8.01
N MET A 132 -1.77 15.96 -6.81
CA MET A 132 -1.01 17.16 -6.50
C MET A 132 0.43 16.85 -6.06
N GLN A 133 0.66 15.67 -5.49
CA GLN A 133 1.98 15.29 -5.02
C GLN A 133 2.75 14.54 -6.09
N CYS A 134 3.77 15.20 -6.62
CA CYS A 134 4.66 14.65 -7.64
C CYS A 134 5.98 14.21 -7.02
N CYS A 135 6.61 13.20 -7.60
CA CYS A 135 7.73 12.42 -7.05
C CYS A 135 9.06 13.18 -6.81
N GLU A 136 9.07 14.49 -6.62
CA GLU A 136 10.30 15.27 -6.47
C GLU A 136 10.69 15.61 -5.02
N GLY A 137 10.08 14.94 -4.05
CA GLY A 137 10.51 15.06 -2.64
C GLY A 137 10.15 16.37 -1.95
N ASP A 138 9.21 17.15 -2.52
CA ASP A 138 8.74 18.41 -1.97
C ASP A 138 7.23 18.55 -2.17
N ILE A 139 6.54 19.26 -1.29
CA ILE A 139 5.08 19.44 -1.39
C ILE A 139 4.71 20.49 -2.44
N SER A 140 3.57 20.31 -3.10
CA SER A 140 2.94 21.21 -4.08
C SER A 140 1.42 21.32 -3.84
N CYS A 141 0.62 22.27 -4.37
CA CYS A 141 1.08 23.26 -5.32
C CYS A 141 1.10 24.66 -4.68
N PHE A 142 2.08 25.46 -5.05
CA PHE A 142 2.27 26.86 -4.61
C PHE A 142 2.49 27.81 -5.79
N CYS A 143 1.84 27.53 -6.94
CA CYS A 143 1.78 28.46 -8.08
C CYS A 143 0.91 29.69 -7.75
N GLU A 144 0.89 30.69 -8.61
CA GLU A 144 0.15 31.93 -8.37
C GLU A 144 -1.34 31.70 -8.08
N GLN A 145 -2.00 30.79 -8.80
CA GLN A 145 -3.42 30.47 -8.59
C GLN A 145 -3.66 29.88 -7.19
N HIS A 146 -2.81 28.95 -6.76
CA HIS A 146 -2.90 28.37 -5.43
C HIS A 146 -2.57 29.39 -4.33
N MET A 147 -1.54 30.22 -4.50
CA MET A 147 -1.20 31.27 -3.52
C MET A 147 -2.33 32.30 -3.40
N LYS A 148 -3.00 32.64 -4.48
CA LYS A 148 -4.20 33.47 -4.46
C LYS A 148 -5.31 32.79 -3.67
N PHE A 149 -5.59 31.51 -3.94
CA PHE A 149 -6.59 30.75 -3.20
C PHE A 149 -6.27 30.69 -1.70
N TYR A 150 -5.02 30.44 -1.31
CA TYR A 150 -4.62 30.41 0.10
C TYR A 150 -4.83 31.76 0.80
N SER A 151 -4.52 32.85 0.10
CA SER A 151 -4.76 34.21 0.62
C SER A 151 -6.26 34.48 0.82
N GLU A 152 -7.10 34.08 -0.12
CA GLU A 152 -8.56 34.19 -0.01
C GLU A 152 -9.10 33.30 1.15
N TYR A 153 -8.62 32.05 1.25
CA TYR A 153 -9.03 31.11 2.31
C TYR A 153 -8.68 31.61 3.71
N LEU A 154 -7.49 32.19 3.86
CA LEU A 154 -7.00 32.73 5.14
C LEU A 154 -7.49 34.17 5.42
N GLY A 155 -8.20 34.79 4.48
CA GLY A 155 -8.74 36.15 4.62
C GLY A 155 -7.69 37.27 4.63
N ARG A 156 -6.45 36.98 4.22
CA ARG A 156 -5.35 37.94 4.10
C ARG A 156 -4.30 37.48 3.10
N ALA A 157 -3.53 38.41 2.57
CA ALA A 157 -2.39 38.06 1.73
C ALA A 157 -1.38 37.23 2.53
N VAL A 158 -0.88 36.15 1.91
CA VAL A 158 0.14 35.27 2.49
C VAL A 158 1.27 35.03 1.49
N THR A 159 2.49 34.93 2.01
CA THR A 159 3.67 34.58 1.22
C THR A 159 3.89 33.06 1.24
N ARG A 160 4.74 32.58 0.33
CA ARG A 160 5.12 31.15 0.30
C ARG A 160 5.93 30.77 1.55
N GLU A 161 6.74 31.68 2.05
CA GLU A 161 7.52 31.52 3.28
C GLU A 161 6.61 31.35 4.49
N GLU A 162 5.57 32.18 4.63
CA GLU A 162 4.57 32.05 5.71
C GLU A 162 3.81 30.70 5.59
N MET A 163 3.44 30.30 4.38
CA MET A 163 2.81 28.99 4.16
C MET A 163 3.75 27.85 4.57
N LYS A 164 5.04 27.94 4.24
CA LYS A 164 6.05 26.94 4.59
C LYS A 164 6.23 26.83 6.09
N GLU A 165 6.43 27.95 6.77
CA GLU A 165 6.55 27.98 8.23
C GLU A 165 5.30 27.40 8.90
N GLY A 166 4.11 27.83 8.49
CA GLY A 166 2.86 27.34 9.04
C GLY A 166 2.59 25.87 8.77
N LEU A 167 2.92 25.35 7.59
CA LEU A 167 2.71 23.94 7.24
C LEU A 167 3.56 22.98 8.06
N PHE A 168 4.79 23.37 8.37
CA PHE A 168 5.73 22.54 9.13
C PHE A 168 5.75 22.87 10.63
N ASP A 169 4.83 23.71 11.12
CA ASP A 169 4.58 23.87 12.53
C ASP A 169 4.14 22.54 13.18
N SER A 170 4.36 22.44 14.49
CA SER A 170 4.26 21.20 15.25
C SER A 170 2.87 20.53 15.26
N ALA A 171 1.81 21.25 14.92
CA ALA A 171 0.44 20.76 14.94
C ALA A 171 -0.35 21.19 13.70
N PRO A 172 -1.43 20.49 13.35
CA PRO A 172 -2.37 20.92 12.33
C PRO A 172 -2.91 22.33 12.64
N ASN A 173 -2.95 23.19 11.64
CA ASN A 173 -3.33 24.59 11.75
C ASN A 173 -3.99 25.10 10.47
N GLN A 174 -4.41 26.37 10.46
CA GLN A 174 -5.10 27.03 9.35
C GLN A 174 -4.31 27.00 8.01
N TYR A 175 -2.98 27.02 8.04
CA TYR A 175 -2.16 26.96 6.82
C TYR A 175 -2.21 25.56 6.19
N ARG A 176 -2.17 24.52 7.03
CA ARG A 176 -2.33 23.13 6.57
C ARG A 176 -3.73 22.89 6.00
N GLU A 177 -4.76 23.43 6.66
CA GLU A 177 -6.13 23.37 6.17
C GLU A 177 -6.30 24.07 4.82
N ALA A 178 -5.72 25.27 4.68
CA ALA A 178 -5.72 26.02 3.42
C ALA A 178 -5.04 25.24 2.28
N TRP A 179 -3.87 24.64 2.56
CA TRP A 179 -3.15 23.83 1.60
C TRP A 179 -3.95 22.59 1.15
N MET A 180 -4.47 21.82 2.08
CA MET A 180 -5.33 20.67 1.78
C MET A 180 -6.60 21.06 1.00
N ALA A 181 -7.20 22.22 1.35
CA ALA A 181 -8.35 22.74 0.63
C ALA A 181 -8.01 23.15 -0.81
N GLY A 182 -6.82 23.72 -1.04
CA GLY A 182 -6.34 24.06 -2.39
C GLY A 182 -6.07 22.83 -3.24
N CYS A 183 -5.41 21.80 -2.67
CA CYS A 183 -5.19 20.53 -3.37
C CYS A 183 -6.53 19.89 -3.80
N ARG A 184 -7.47 19.78 -2.88
CA ARG A 184 -8.83 19.26 -3.17
C ARG A 184 -9.52 20.06 -4.25
N LYS A 185 -9.56 21.40 -4.12
CA LYS A 185 -10.27 22.26 -5.07
C LYS A 185 -9.77 22.06 -6.49
N GLY A 186 -8.46 22.04 -6.69
CA GLY A 186 -7.87 21.87 -8.02
C GLY A 186 -8.29 20.56 -8.69
N LEU A 187 -8.14 19.45 -7.99
CA LEU A 187 -8.47 18.11 -8.53
C LEU A 187 -9.98 17.91 -8.68
N GLU A 188 -10.79 18.32 -7.71
CA GLU A 188 -12.25 18.17 -7.75
C GLU A 188 -12.88 19.01 -8.86
N ASP A 189 -12.45 20.26 -9.06
CA ASP A 189 -12.96 21.10 -10.12
C ASP A 189 -12.59 20.56 -11.49
N LEU A 190 -11.37 20.03 -11.66
CA LEU A 190 -10.97 19.36 -12.90
C LEU A 190 -11.80 18.08 -13.14
N ALA A 191 -12.02 17.27 -12.11
CA ALA A 191 -12.84 16.06 -12.20
C ALA A 191 -14.28 16.37 -12.67
N ARG A 192 -14.90 17.43 -12.11
CA ARG A 192 -16.24 17.90 -12.55
C ARG A 192 -16.24 18.35 -14.00
N GLN A 193 -15.20 19.09 -14.45
CA GLN A 193 -15.07 19.51 -15.84
C GLN A 193 -14.93 18.31 -16.78
N ILE A 194 -14.08 17.34 -16.42
CA ILE A 194 -13.91 16.09 -17.17
C ILE A 194 -15.24 15.35 -17.32
N ARG A 195 -15.99 15.20 -16.23
CA ARG A 195 -17.29 14.51 -16.28
C ARG A 195 -18.29 15.25 -17.15
N ALA A 196 -18.41 16.57 -16.99
CA ALA A 196 -19.30 17.39 -17.79
C ALA A 196 -19.00 17.27 -19.30
N SER A 197 -17.71 17.39 -19.69
CA SER A 197 -17.28 17.23 -21.09
C SER A 197 -17.56 15.82 -21.63
N ALA A 198 -17.33 14.79 -20.80
CA ALA A 198 -17.63 13.41 -21.20
C ALA A 198 -19.13 13.20 -21.45
N ASP A 199 -20.00 13.80 -20.61
CA ASP A 199 -21.45 13.67 -20.70
C ASP A 199 -22.04 14.32 -21.95
N GLU A 200 -21.39 15.34 -22.51
CA GLU A 200 -21.80 15.94 -23.79
C GLU A 200 -21.66 14.96 -24.96
N VAL A 201 -20.73 14.01 -24.86
CA VAL A 201 -20.44 13.03 -25.91
C VAL A 201 -21.03 11.65 -25.59
N ASN A 202 -20.78 11.14 -24.38
CA ASN A 202 -21.22 9.80 -23.96
C ASN A 202 -21.46 9.74 -22.46
N LYS A 203 -22.71 9.83 -22.03
CA LYS A 203 -23.12 9.76 -20.61
C LYS A 203 -22.82 8.42 -19.92
N ASN A 204 -22.60 7.36 -20.70
CA ASN A 204 -22.25 6.04 -20.19
C ASN A 204 -20.74 5.81 -20.13
N LEU A 205 -19.91 6.84 -20.41
CA LEU A 205 -18.46 6.72 -20.31
C LEU A 205 -18.05 6.53 -18.85
N SER A 206 -17.35 5.45 -18.58
CA SER A 206 -16.80 5.14 -17.25
C SER A 206 -15.36 5.64 -17.13
N PHE A 207 -14.96 5.98 -15.91
CA PHE A 207 -13.58 6.35 -15.60
C PHE A 207 -12.94 5.40 -14.61
N VAL A 208 -11.64 5.16 -14.77
CA VAL A 208 -10.77 4.56 -13.74
C VAL A 208 -9.72 5.59 -13.38
N LEU A 209 -9.62 5.94 -12.11
CA LEU A 209 -8.61 6.86 -11.61
C LEU A 209 -7.44 6.06 -11.05
N CYS A 210 -6.26 6.19 -11.62
CA CYS A 210 -5.07 5.43 -11.26
C CYS A 210 -4.36 5.92 -9.98
N CYS A 211 -5.06 6.66 -9.12
CA CYS A 211 -4.58 7.05 -7.80
C CYS A 211 -5.42 6.38 -6.72
N GLY A 212 -4.77 5.60 -5.87
CA GLY A 212 -5.43 4.95 -4.75
C GLY A 212 -5.69 5.88 -3.57
N PRO A 213 -6.51 5.44 -2.61
CA PRO A 213 -6.87 6.23 -1.42
C PRO A 213 -5.67 6.79 -0.64
N ALA A 214 -4.55 6.07 -0.67
CA ALA A 214 -3.37 6.43 0.09
C ALA A 214 -2.67 7.70 -0.41
N LEU A 215 -2.56 7.89 -1.74
CA LEU A 215 -1.92 9.10 -2.30
C LEU A 215 -2.74 10.34 -2.02
N PHE A 216 -4.04 10.27 -2.20
CA PHE A 216 -4.95 11.38 -1.91
C PHE A 216 -4.98 11.74 -0.42
N GLY A 217 -4.88 10.74 0.45
CA GLY A 217 -4.78 10.98 1.89
C GLY A 217 -3.54 11.80 2.29
N GLY A 218 -2.46 11.74 1.50
CA GLY A 218 -1.22 12.49 1.75
C GLY A 218 -1.36 14.01 1.62
N ASP A 219 -2.29 14.52 0.82
CA ASP A 219 -2.57 15.94 0.64
C ASP A 219 -3.98 16.35 1.12
N GLY A 220 -4.67 15.43 1.78
CA GLY A 220 -6.00 15.66 2.33
C GLY A 220 -7.13 15.66 1.29
N THR A 221 -6.87 15.24 0.05
CA THR A 221 -7.90 14.99 -0.97
C THR A 221 -8.75 13.78 -0.55
N ASP A 222 -10.05 13.88 -0.76
CA ASP A 222 -10.98 12.79 -0.52
C ASP A 222 -11.13 11.92 -1.77
N PRO A 223 -10.63 10.67 -1.78
CA PRO A 223 -10.71 9.80 -2.95
C PRO A 223 -12.15 9.42 -3.32
N GLU A 224 -13.04 9.31 -2.34
CA GLU A 224 -14.44 8.98 -2.58
C GLU A 224 -15.17 10.16 -3.23
N ALA A 225 -14.98 11.37 -2.74
CA ALA A 225 -15.55 12.57 -3.33
C ALA A 225 -15.04 12.77 -4.77
N LEU A 226 -13.73 12.63 -4.99
CA LEU A 226 -13.13 12.76 -6.32
C LEU A 226 -13.67 11.72 -7.31
N ARG A 227 -13.77 10.46 -6.88
CA ARG A 227 -14.39 9.38 -7.64
C ARG A 227 -15.85 9.70 -7.97
N ASN A 228 -16.61 10.23 -7.01
CA ASN A 228 -18.01 10.57 -7.22
C ASN A 228 -18.18 11.67 -8.28
N PHE A 229 -17.30 12.67 -8.34
CA PHE A 229 -17.31 13.70 -9.40
C PHE A 229 -17.03 13.14 -10.79
N LEU A 230 -16.25 12.06 -10.89
CA LEU A 230 -15.98 11.37 -12.17
C LEU A 230 -17.07 10.34 -12.53
N SER A 231 -17.97 9.98 -11.61
CA SER A 231 -19.02 9.00 -11.85
C SER A 231 -20.15 9.60 -12.70
N GLY A 232 -20.61 8.85 -13.70
CA GLY A 232 -21.85 9.11 -14.42
C GLY A 232 -23.03 8.37 -13.78
N ASP A 233 -24.26 8.67 -14.20
CA ASP A 233 -25.51 8.11 -13.63
C ASP A 233 -25.54 6.57 -13.64
N ASN A 234 -25.03 5.94 -14.72
CA ASN A 234 -24.96 4.48 -14.89
C ASN A 234 -23.53 3.97 -15.08
N ALA A 235 -22.53 4.82 -14.82
CA ALA A 235 -21.11 4.55 -15.05
C ALA A 235 -20.29 5.00 -13.84
N PRO A 236 -20.37 4.28 -12.70
CA PRO A 236 -19.59 4.62 -11.52
C PRO A 236 -18.10 4.58 -11.84
N ALA A 237 -17.37 5.60 -11.43
CA ALA A 237 -15.93 5.60 -11.58
C ALA A 237 -15.28 4.60 -10.62
N GLN A 238 -14.12 4.06 -11.01
CA GLN A 238 -13.38 3.01 -10.35
C GLN A 238 -12.00 3.53 -9.94
N LEU A 239 -11.31 2.85 -9.04
CA LEU A 239 -9.97 3.23 -8.61
C LEU A 239 -8.94 2.15 -8.98
N ARG A 240 -7.79 2.51 -9.51
CA ARG A 240 -6.62 1.65 -9.56
C ARG A 240 -5.74 1.99 -8.36
N LEU A 241 -5.47 0.98 -7.55
CA LEU A 241 -4.64 1.09 -6.37
C LEU A 241 -3.17 1.27 -6.76
N ILE A 242 -2.40 1.87 -5.89
CA ILE A 242 -0.96 1.98 -6.07
C ILE A 242 -0.23 0.96 -5.19
N GLY A 243 0.99 0.59 -5.59
CA GLY A 243 1.80 -0.40 -4.90
C GLY A 243 2.01 -1.63 -5.76
N ALA A 244 2.89 -1.50 -6.73
CA ALA A 244 3.20 -2.52 -7.74
C ALA A 244 4.37 -3.44 -7.31
N PRO A 245 4.47 -4.64 -7.86
CA PRO A 245 5.58 -5.57 -7.57
C PRO A 245 6.96 -4.96 -7.81
N TYR A 246 7.12 -4.09 -8.82
CA TYR A 246 8.41 -3.44 -9.11
C TYR A 246 8.96 -2.56 -7.97
N TRP A 247 8.13 -2.17 -7.00
CA TRP A 247 8.61 -1.42 -5.83
C TRP A 247 9.59 -2.22 -4.98
N SER A 248 9.57 -3.55 -5.09
CA SER A 248 10.54 -4.42 -4.41
C SER A 248 11.99 -4.16 -4.83
N VAL A 249 12.20 -3.58 -6.01
CA VAL A 249 13.53 -3.23 -6.53
C VAL A 249 14.17 -2.05 -5.80
N PHE A 250 13.32 -1.17 -5.22
CA PHE A 250 13.76 0.05 -4.52
C PHE A 250 13.96 -0.15 -3.01
N ASN A 251 14.54 -1.27 -2.62
CA ASN A 251 14.83 -1.65 -1.22
C ASN A 251 13.61 -1.94 -0.34
N ASN A 252 12.46 -2.18 -0.93
CA ASN A 252 11.27 -2.64 -0.20
C ASN A 252 11.09 -4.14 -0.44
N PRO A 253 11.04 -4.99 0.59
CA PRO A 253 10.72 -6.39 0.38
C PRO A 253 9.30 -6.55 -0.19
N LEU A 254 9.12 -7.47 -1.12
CA LEU A 254 7.87 -7.66 -1.86
C LEU A 254 6.65 -7.83 -0.93
N ASN A 255 6.83 -8.53 0.18
CA ASN A 255 5.80 -8.73 1.19
C ASN A 255 5.34 -7.41 1.86
N ALA A 256 6.24 -6.44 2.09
CA ALA A 256 5.86 -5.11 2.59
C ALA A 256 5.12 -4.28 1.54
N VAL A 257 5.46 -4.47 0.26
CA VAL A 257 4.75 -3.81 -0.84
C VAL A 257 3.30 -4.29 -0.91
N ILE A 258 3.06 -5.59 -0.78
CA ILE A 258 1.73 -6.20 -0.98
C ILE A 258 0.70 -5.77 0.08
N ASP A 259 1.09 -5.53 1.30
CA ASP A 259 0.16 -5.07 2.35
C ASP A 259 -0.45 -3.69 2.02
N PHE A 260 0.22 -2.91 1.20
CA PHE A 260 -0.26 -1.59 0.81
C PHE A 260 -1.48 -1.62 -0.12
N PRO A 261 -1.46 -2.30 -1.28
CA PRO A 261 -2.67 -2.46 -2.10
C PRO A 261 -3.74 -3.30 -1.41
N ARG A 262 -3.41 -4.32 -0.61
CA ARG A 262 -4.40 -5.07 0.18
C ARG A 262 -5.23 -4.15 1.07
N ARG A 263 -4.57 -3.25 1.79
CA ARG A 263 -5.24 -2.29 2.66
C ARG A 263 -6.10 -1.31 1.87
N GLN A 264 -5.59 -0.77 0.77
CA GLN A 264 -6.38 0.11 -0.10
C GLN A 264 -7.59 -0.62 -0.68
N ALA A 265 -7.45 -1.89 -1.10
CA ALA A 265 -8.54 -2.72 -1.58
C ALA A 265 -9.61 -2.94 -0.50
N PHE A 266 -9.19 -3.18 0.74
CA PHE A 266 -10.11 -3.30 1.87
C PHE A 266 -10.94 -2.02 2.06
N GLU A 267 -10.34 -0.83 2.06
CA GLU A 267 -11.05 0.44 2.18
C GLU A 267 -11.99 0.69 0.99
N CYS A 268 -11.55 0.39 -0.23
CA CYS A 268 -12.41 0.45 -1.43
C CYS A 268 -13.62 -0.49 -1.30
N SER A 269 -13.40 -1.73 -0.91
CA SER A 269 -14.45 -2.74 -0.72
C SER A 269 -15.48 -2.30 0.34
N LYS A 270 -15.01 -1.73 1.45
CA LYS A 270 -15.86 -1.17 2.51
C LYS A 270 -16.74 0.00 2.02
N ALA A 271 -16.18 0.82 1.13
CA ALA A 271 -16.90 1.94 0.49
C ALA A 271 -17.74 1.51 -0.73
N GLY A 272 -17.75 0.23 -1.11
CA GLY A 272 -18.46 -0.25 -2.31
C GLY A 272 -17.84 0.24 -3.61
N ILE A 273 -16.54 0.50 -3.63
CA ILE A 273 -15.78 0.98 -4.79
C ILE A 273 -15.09 -0.20 -5.46
N GLU A 274 -15.38 -0.45 -6.73
CA GLU A 274 -14.65 -1.43 -7.54
C GLU A 274 -13.20 -0.94 -7.74
N CYS A 275 -12.22 -1.82 -7.48
CA CYS A 275 -10.82 -1.44 -7.55
C CYS A 275 -9.95 -2.43 -8.32
N TYR A 276 -8.83 -1.90 -8.84
CA TYR A 276 -7.82 -2.60 -9.61
C TYR A 276 -6.50 -2.62 -8.86
N GLY A 277 -5.88 -3.78 -8.71
CA GLY A 277 -4.48 -3.89 -8.29
C GLY A 277 -3.52 -3.51 -9.42
N GLU A 278 -2.34 -3.03 -9.08
CA GLU A 278 -1.29 -2.66 -10.01
C GLU A 278 -0.25 -3.78 -10.14
N GLY A 279 -0.42 -4.69 -11.08
CA GLY A 279 0.53 -5.79 -11.34
C GLY A 279 1.64 -5.38 -12.32
N ASP A 280 2.31 -4.25 -12.07
CA ASP A 280 3.33 -3.68 -12.96
C ASP A 280 4.75 -4.16 -12.60
N PRO A 281 5.51 -4.75 -13.57
CA PRO A 281 6.91 -5.10 -13.41
C PRO A 281 7.89 -3.99 -13.83
N TYR A 282 7.50 -2.73 -13.83
CA TYR A 282 8.31 -1.58 -14.29
C TYR A 282 9.75 -1.57 -13.71
N PRO A 283 10.78 -1.07 -14.42
CA PRO A 283 10.79 -0.80 -15.86
C PRO A 283 10.81 -2.10 -16.67
N ARG A 284 10.07 -2.10 -17.77
CA ARG A 284 9.90 -3.27 -18.63
C ARG A 284 11.01 -3.37 -19.67
N PRO A 285 11.29 -4.56 -20.15
CA PRO A 285 10.83 -5.87 -19.69
C PRO A 285 11.50 -6.26 -18.35
N ARG A 286 11.25 -7.45 -17.86
CA ARG A 286 11.58 -8.07 -16.56
C ARG A 286 13.02 -7.99 -16.02
N TYR A 287 13.72 -6.91 -16.19
CA TYR A 287 15.06 -6.73 -15.62
C TYR A 287 15.05 -6.55 -14.11
N THR A 288 13.94 -6.12 -13.56
CA THR A 288 13.81 -5.75 -12.17
C THR A 288 12.77 -6.59 -11.44
N CYS A 289 11.67 -6.95 -12.10
CA CYS A 289 10.60 -7.74 -11.52
C CYS A 289 10.35 -8.99 -12.39
N SER A 290 10.51 -10.16 -11.81
CA SER A 290 10.32 -11.43 -12.52
C SER A 290 8.84 -11.79 -12.70
N ALA A 291 8.54 -12.69 -13.63
CA ALA A 291 7.20 -13.26 -13.77
C ALA A 291 6.72 -13.93 -12.47
N THR A 292 7.62 -14.53 -11.72
CA THR A 292 7.31 -15.18 -10.44
C THR A 292 6.92 -14.16 -9.36
N GLU A 293 7.55 -12.98 -9.32
CA GLU A 293 7.16 -11.90 -8.40
C GLU A 293 5.79 -11.31 -8.74
N VAL A 294 5.47 -11.18 -10.03
CA VAL A 294 4.12 -10.76 -10.47
C VAL A 294 3.07 -11.81 -10.07
N GLU A 295 3.38 -13.10 -10.17
CA GLU A 295 2.49 -14.19 -9.75
C GLU A 295 2.35 -14.27 -8.23
N PHE A 296 3.41 -14.02 -7.49
CA PHE A 296 3.35 -13.87 -6.04
C PHE A 296 2.34 -12.76 -5.66
N TYR A 297 2.50 -11.59 -6.24
CA TYR A 297 1.60 -10.45 -6.03
C TYR A 297 0.14 -10.78 -6.41
N HIS A 298 -0.07 -11.36 -7.59
CA HIS A 298 -1.38 -11.76 -8.08
C HIS A 298 -2.07 -12.75 -7.13
N THR A 299 -1.38 -13.80 -6.72
CA THR A 299 -1.96 -14.86 -5.88
C THR A 299 -2.29 -14.37 -4.46
N VAL A 300 -1.51 -13.44 -3.90
CA VAL A 300 -1.84 -12.82 -2.61
C VAL A 300 -3.10 -11.96 -2.72
N LEU A 301 -3.21 -11.08 -3.73
CA LEU A 301 -4.42 -10.26 -3.91
C LEU A 301 -5.66 -11.11 -4.21
N LEU A 302 -5.49 -12.22 -4.94
CA LEU A 302 -6.56 -13.17 -5.21
C LEU A 302 -7.03 -13.87 -3.93
N ALA A 303 -6.12 -14.30 -3.06
CA ALA A 303 -6.43 -14.91 -1.76
C ALA A 303 -7.07 -13.89 -0.79
N ASP A 304 -6.58 -12.66 -0.78
CA ASP A 304 -7.15 -11.56 0.01
C ASP A 304 -8.60 -11.28 -0.38
N GLY A 305 -8.87 -11.17 -1.67
CA GLY A 305 -10.22 -11.15 -2.23
C GLY A 305 -10.96 -9.81 -2.17
N HIS A 306 -10.32 -8.72 -1.74
CA HIS A 306 -10.91 -7.36 -1.74
C HIS A 306 -10.66 -6.60 -3.05
N CYS A 307 -9.72 -7.08 -3.88
CA CYS A 307 -9.42 -6.47 -5.18
C CYS A 307 -10.26 -7.12 -6.28
N ASP A 308 -11.03 -6.33 -7.03
CA ASP A 308 -11.95 -6.82 -8.06
C ASP A 308 -11.22 -7.21 -9.33
N ARG A 309 -10.20 -6.43 -9.71
CA ARG A 309 -9.45 -6.57 -10.94
C ARG A 309 -7.95 -6.40 -10.72
N LEU A 310 -7.15 -6.87 -11.66
CA LEU A 310 -5.71 -6.66 -11.69
C LEU A 310 -5.31 -6.09 -13.05
N PHE A 311 -4.62 -4.95 -13.06
CA PHE A 311 -3.83 -4.56 -14.21
C PHE A 311 -2.59 -5.44 -14.26
N LYS A 312 -2.57 -6.41 -15.18
CA LYS A 312 -1.49 -7.37 -15.31
C LYS A 312 -0.66 -7.04 -16.54
N TYR A 313 0.50 -6.46 -16.31
CA TYR A 313 1.41 -6.05 -17.37
C TYR A 313 2.22 -7.25 -17.87
N GLY A 314 1.52 -8.18 -18.48
CA GLY A 314 2.10 -9.41 -19.04
C GLY A 314 2.55 -9.29 -20.49
N CYS A 315 2.35 -8.11 -21.10
CA CYS A 315 2.90 -7.74 -22.39
C CYS A 315 3.85 -6.57 -22.19
N ASP A 316 4.95 -6.54 -22.93
CA ASP A 316 5.79 -5.36 -22.98
C ASP A 316 5.04 -4.25 -23.73
N TYR A 317 4.87 -3.11 -23.13
CA TYR A 317 4.20 -1.98 -23.75
C TYR A 317 5.15 -0.97 -24.39
N THR A 318 6.43 -1.29 -24.48
CA THR A 318 7.45 -0.45 -25.11
C THR A 318 8.20 -1.14 -26.24
N SER A 319 8.03 -2.45 -26.44
CA SER A 319 8.72 -3.23 -27.46
C SER A 319 7.94 -4.45 -27.95
N SER A 320 8.58 -5.33 -28.71
CA SER A 320 7.99 -6.56 -29.25
C SER A 320 7.65 -7.58 -28.17
N PHE A 321 6.56 -8.35 -28.35
CA PHE A 321 6.21 -9.50 -27.51
C PHE A 321 7.28 -10.59 -27.44
N ASP A 322 8.12 -10.71 -28.45
CA ASP A 322 9.21 -11.69 -28.47
C ASP A 322 10.31 -11.36 -27.45
N TYR A 323 10.39 -10.11 -27.06
CA TYR A 323 11.32 -9.64 -26.06
C TYR A 323 10.87 -9.99 -24.64
N GLU A 324 9.58 -9.97 -24.40
CA GLU A 324 8.93 -10.24 -23.12
C GLU A 324 8.52 -11.69 -22.99
N LYS A 325 9.24 -12.46 -22.17
CA LYS A 325 8.99 -13.88 -22.00
C LYS A 325 8.78 -14.26 -20.54
N GLY A 326 7.87 -15.19 -20.32
CA GLY A 326 7.63 -15.83 -19.05
C GLY A 326 6.42 -15.30 -18.27
N TYR A 327 5.95 -14.07 -18.47
CA TYR A 327 4.78 -13.54 -17.75
C TYR A 327 3.49 -14.25 -18.16
N ALA A 328 3.24 -14.37 -19.45
CA ALA A 328 2.04 -15.02 -19.96
C ALA A 328 2.07 -16.54 -19.73
N GLU A 329 3.22 -17.17 -19.97
CA GLU A 329 3.44 -18.59 -19.74
C GLU A 329 3.24 -18.94 -18.25
N ARG A 330 3.81 -18.17 -17.35
CA ARG A 330 3.65 -18.40 -15.91
C ARG A 330 2.20 -18.21 -15.43
N ALA A 331 1.48 -17.22 -15.99
CA ALA A 331 0.06 -17.04 -15.71
C ALA A 331 -0.77 -18.23 -16.19
N GLU A 332 -0.47 -18.78 -17.37
CA GLU A 332 -1.13 -19.97 -17.91
C GLU A 332 -0.89 -21.21 -17.04
N GLU A 333 0.35 -21.43 -16.59
CA GLU A 333 0.71 -22.52 -15.67
C GLU A 333 -0.08 -22.46 -14.35
N ASN A 334 -0.35 -21.24 -13.84
CA ASN A 334 -1.06 -21.03 -12.58
C ASN A 334 -2.59 -20.98 -12.70
N ARG A 335 -3.17 -21.20 -13.89
CA ARG A 335 -4.62 -21.03 -14.12
C ARG A 335 -5.51 -21.91 -13.22
N GLU A 336 -5.16 -23.16 -13.05
CA GLU A 336 -5.88 -24.06 -12.15
C GLU A 336 -5.72 -23.66 -10.69
N LEU A 337 -4.53 -23.21 -10.33
CA LEU A 337 -4.24 -22.73 -8.99
C LEU A 337 -5.09 -21.50 -8.61
N TYR A 338 -5.33 -20.57 -9.53
CA TYR A 338 -6.21 -19.41 -9.26
C TYR A 338 -7.63 -19.84 -8.89
N ALA A 339 -8.16 -20.87 -9.54
CA ALA A 339 -9.49 -21.42 -9.21
C ALA A 339 -9.49 -22.02 -7.79
N GLN A 340 -8.46 -22.78 -7.44
CA GLN A 340 -8.31 -23.41 -6.12
C GLN A 340 -8.14 -22.35 -5.01
N ILE A 341 -7.33 -21.30 -5.24
CA ILE A 341 -7.17 -20.19 -4.28
C ILE A 341 -8.53 -19.50 -4.07
N LYS A 342 -9.22 -19.18 -5.15
CA LYS A 342 -10.53 -18.53 -5.07
C LYS A 342 -11.53 -19.37 -4.27
N GLU A 343 -11.60 -20.68 -4.52
CA GLU A 343 -12.47 -21.59 -3.78
C GLU A 343 -12.13 -21.61 -2.28
N MET A 344 -10.84 -21.76 -1.96
CA MET A 344 -10.35 -21.90 -0.57
C MET A 344 -10.54 -20.65 0.27
N PHE A 345 -10.36 -19.46 -0.31
CA PHE A 345 -10.38 -18.18 0.43
C PHE A 345 -11.70 -17.40 0.29
N HIS A 346 -12.60 -17.81 -0.62
CA HIS A 346 -13.85 -17.08 -0.87
C HIS A 346 -14.76 -17.04 0.37
N GLY A 347 -15.34 -15.87 0.61
CA GLY A 347 -16.32 -15.67 1.70
C GLY A 347 -15.73 -15.66 3.11
N LYS A 348 -14.43 -15.89 3.26
CA LYS A 348 -13.73 -15.88 4.56
C LYS A 348 -13.20 -14.49 4.87
N LYS A 349 -13.13 -14.14 6.17
CA LYS A 349 -12.58 -12.86 6.67
C LYS A 349 -11.12 -13.00 7.04
N CYS A 350 -10.31 -11.99 6.71
CA CYS A 350 -8.93 -11.90 7.16
C CYS A 350 -8.85 -11.85 8.69
N VAL A 351 -7.84 -12.52 9.26
CA VAL A 351 -7.58 -12.57 10.70
C VAL A 351 -6.11 -12.36 11.00
N GLY A 352 -5.80 -11.83 12.19
CA GLY A 352 -4.45 -11.57 12.61
C GLY A 352 -4.31 -10.25 13.35
N PHE A 353 -3.14 -9.63 13.20
CA PHE A 353 -2.86 -8.31 13.75
C PHE A 353 -3.55 -7.22 12.93
N HIS A 354 -3.96 -6.14 13.57
CA HIS A 354 -4.60 -5.00 12.94
C HIS A 354 -3.63 -3.82 12.83
N PRO A 355 -3.00 -3.59 11.67
CA PRO A 355 -2.16 -2.42 11.46
C PRO A 355 -3.03 -1.16 11.41
N LEU A 356 -2.92 -0.30 12.42
CA LEU A 356 -3.68 0.94 12.49
C LEU A 356 -2.88 2.09 11.88
N GLU A 357 -3.19 2.37 10.63
CA GLU A 357 -2.54 3.40 9.84
C GLU A 357 -3.55 4.13 8.95
N PRO A 358 -4.16 5.23 9.38
CA PRO A 358 -5.12 5.97 8.57
C PRO A 358 -4.43 6.68 7.40
N PHE A 359 -5.04 6.63 6.21
CA PHE A 359 -4.50 7.30 5.03
C PHE A 359 -4.54 8.83 5.16
N ASP A 360 -5.54 9.37 5.86
CA ASP A 360 -5.73 10.80 6.07
C ASP A 360 -5.01 11.36 7.31
N LYS A 361 -3.96 10.68 7.77
CA LYS A 361 -3.21 11.10 8.97
C LYS A 361 -2.63 12.52 8.88
N VAL A 362 -2.46 13.06 7.67
CA VAL A 362 -2.04 14.45 7.46
C VAL A 362 -2.92 15.46 8.19
N LYS A 363 -4.19 15.15 8.42
CA LYS A 363 -5.15 15.98 9.14
C LYS A 363 -4.86 16.07 10.64
N ARG A 364 -4.16 15.10 11.22
CA ARG A 364 -3.96 14.95 12.67
C ARG A 364 -2.49 14.86 13.08
N ALA A 365 -1.60 14.42 12.21
CA ALA A 365 -0.17 14.28 12.50
C ALA A 365 0.44 15.64 12.86
N HIS A 366 1.27 15.69 13.89
CA HIS A 366 1.98 16.93 14.26
C HIS A 366 3.16 17.18 13.31
N ARG A 367 3.81 16.13 12.83
CA ARG A 367 4.90 16.24 11.87
C ARG A 367 4.41 15.97 10.46
N LEU A 368 4.54 16.96 9.59
CA LEU A 368 4.32 16.80 8.16
C LEU A 368 5.66 16.44 7.50
N ALA A 369 5.70 15.35 6.76
CA ALA A 369 6.88 15.03 5.96
C ALA A 369 6.95 15.93 4.72
N MET A 370 8.18 16.30 4.30
CA MET A 370 8.39 17.07 3.05
C MET A 370 7.88 16.34 1.80
N ALA A 371 7.82 15.02 1.84
CA ALA A 371 7.19 14.18 0.84
C ALA A 371 6.05 13.38 1.49
N PRO A 372 4.84 13.94 1.61
CA PRO A 372 3.72 13.30 2.30
C PRO A 372 3.37 11.92 1.74
N GLU A 373 3.51 11.72 0.45
CA GLU A 373 3.34 10.41 -0.18
C GLU A 373 4.28 9.35 0.39
N HIS A 374 5.54 9.69 0.66
CA HIS A 374 6.51 8.75 1.24
C HIS A 374 6.13 8.38 2.68
N ALA A 375 5.57 9.31 3.44
CA ALA A 375 5.08 9.04 4.79
C ALA A 375 3.90 8.06 4.81
N VAL A 376 3.11 8.03 3.72
CA VAL A 376 2.00 7.08 3.55
C VAL A 376 2.47 5.77 2.93
N MET A 377 3.43 5.81 2.00
CA MET A 377 3.86 4.65 1.22
C MET A 377 4.94 3.78 1.89
N ASP A 378 5.81 4.37 2.71
CA ASP A 378 6.93 3.69 3.38
C ASP A 378 6.80 3.80 4.89
N THR A 379 5.89 3.02 5.47
CA THR A 379 5.68 3.07 6.90
C THR A 379 6.41 1.93 7.61
N ALA A 380 6.95 2.23 8.77
CA ALA A 380 7.53 1.27 9.68
C ALA A 380 6.59 0.09 9.97
N LEU A 381 5.30 0.38 10.04
CA LEU A 381 4.28 -0.60 10.36
C LEU A 381 4.22 -1.75 9.34
N ARG A 382 4.25 -1.45 8.04
CA ARG A 382 4.24 -2.48 6.99
C ARG A 382 5.54 -3.28 6.96
N ARG A 383 6.67 -2.62 7.16
CA ARG A 383 7.97 -3.32 7.28
C ARG A 383 8.02 -4.19 8.51
N TYR A 384 7.44 -3.77 9.62
CA TYR A 384 7.36 -4.57 10.83
C TYR A 384 6.54 -5.84 10.62
N THR A 385 5.30 -5.73 10.15
CA THR A 385 4.42 -6.88 9.93
C THR A 385 5.01 -7.89 8.95
N SER A 386 5.50 -7.38 7.82
CA SER A 386 6.10 -8.21 6.78
C SER A 386 7.40 -8.88 7.22
N SER A 387 8.24 -8.19 8.01
CA SER A 387 9.53 -8.74 8.48
C SER A 387 9.37 -9.87 9.51
N LEU A 388 8.19 -10.03 10.09
CA LEU A 388 7.91 -11.04 11.12
C LEU A 388 6.91 -12.10 10.67
N SER A 389 6.51 -12.13 9.41
CA SER A 389 5.49 -13.07 8.91
C SER A 389 4.19 -13.04 9.75
N LEU A 390 3.78 -11.83 10.17
CA LEU A 390 2.56 -11.69 10.95
C LEU A 390 1.34 -11.71 10.02
N PRO A 391 0.32 -12.51 10.31
CA PRO A 391 -0.95 -12.41 9.60
C PRO A 391 -1.58 -11.04 9.88
N THR A 392 -2.02 -10.35 8.84
CA THR A 392 -2.62 -9.01 8.94
C THR A 392 -4.08 -9.01 8.52
N ALA A 393 -4.90 -8.31 9.30
CA ALA A 393 -6.30 -8.01 8.99
C ALA A 393 -6.55 -6.52 9.12
N PHE A 394 -7.21 -5.92 8.13
CA PHE A 394 -7.54 -4.49 8.15
C PHE A 394 -8.90 -4.21 8.77
N GLU A 395 -9.74 -5.23 8.97
CA GLU A 395 -10.94 -5.16 9.81
C GLU A 395 -10.54 -5.18 11.29
N LYS A 396 -11.23 -4.38 12.11
CA LYS A 396 -11.01 -4.35 13.57
C LYS A 396 -11.34 -5.71 14.19
N GLY A 397 -10.54 -6.15 15.17
CA GLY A 397 -10.79 -7.41 15.90
C GLY A 397 -9.55 -8.18 16.33
N GLY A 398 -8.39 -7.83 15.79
CA GLY A 398 -7.09 -8.33 16.22
C GLY A 398 -6.32 -7.35 17.09
N VAL A 399 -5.15 -7.77 17.60
CA VAL A 399 -4.22 -6.89 18.32
C VAL A 399 -3.81 -5.72 17.42
N ASN A 400 -4.00 -4.52 17.90
CA ASN A 400 -3.63 -3.31 17.17
C ASN A 400 -2.12 -3.13 17.12
N LEU A 401 -1.58 -2.75 15.99
CA LEU A 401 -0.20 -2.28 15.82
C LEU A 401 -0.24 -0.79 15.56
N ILE A 402 0.31 0.01 16.45
CA ILE A 402 0.21 1.48 16.42
C ILE A 402 1.60 2.06 16.64
N PHE A 403 2.19 2.64 15.60
CA PHE A 403 3.53 3.22 15.67
C PHE A 403 3.53 4.70 15.30
N GLY A 404 4.35 5.48 15.99
CA GLY A 404 4.58 6.90 15.72
C GLY A 404 3.31 7.74 15.72
N GLU A 405 3.24 8.65 14.76
CA GLU A 405 2.14 9.62 14.60
C GLU A 405 0.76 8.98 14.34
N ASN A 406 0.70 7.69 13.99
CA ASN A 406 -0.58 6.99 13.89
C ASN A 406 -1.36 7.02 15.21
N ALA A 407 -0.66 7.10 16.34
CA ALA A 407 -1.28 7.21 17.66
C ALA A 407 -2.16 8.46 17.85
N ARG A 408 -1.95 9.53 17.06
CA ARG A 408 -2.83 10.72 17.09
C ARG A 408 -4.20 10.48 16.46
N CYS A 409 -4.30 9.44 15.63
CA CYS A 409 -5.52 9.06 14.92
C CYS A 409 -6.32 7.96 15.61
N VAL A 410 -5.79 7.38 16.71
CA VAL A 410 -6.43 6.31 17.47
C VAL A 410 -7.63 6.85 18.24
N GLU A 411 -8.76 6.16 18.12
CA GLU A 411 -9.92 6.39 18.97
C GLU A 411 -9.89 5.44 20.17
N CYS A 412 -10.52 5.84 21.29
CA CYS A 412 -10.53 5.01 22.51
C CYS A 412 -11.06 3.60 22.28
N GLU A 413 -12.04 3.45 21.38
CA GLU A 413 -12.64 2.19 20.97
C GLU A 413 -11.63 1.22 20.31
N ASP A 414 -10.62 1.76 19.64
CA ASP A 414 -9.61 0.93 18.97
C ASP A 414 -8.77 0.16 19.98
N LEU A 415 -8.55 0.71 21.18
CA LEU A 415 -7.70 0.15 22.21
C LEU A 415 -8.31 -1.00 23.02
N LYS A 416 -9.57 -1.36 22.76
CA LYS A 416 -10.23 -2.47 23.46
C LYS A 416 -9.65 -3.85 23.15
N TYR A 417 -8.98 -4.01 22.01
CA TYR A 417 -8.38 -5.26 21.56
C TYR A 417 -6.89 -5.39 21.91
N GLY A 418 -6.39 -4.57 22.83
CA GLY A 418 -4.96 -4.49 23.13
C GLY A 418 -4.14 -3.89 22.00
N ALA A 419 -2.94 -3.43 22.32
CA ALA A 419 -2.08 -2.82 21.31
C ALA A 419 -0.59 -3.10 21.52
N VAL A 420 0.14 -3.18 20.42
CA VAL A 420 1.60 -3.10 20.39
C VAL A 420 1.97 -1.68 19.95
N LEU A 421 2.78 -1.02 20.74
CA LEU A 421 3.18 0.37 20.55
C LEU A 421 4.70 0.47 20.42
N ASP A 422 5.18 1.39 19.60
CA ASP A 422 6.54 1.90 19.73
C ASP A 422 6.57 3.05 20.75
N MET A 423 7.76 3.53 21.12
CA MET A 423 7.89 4.56 22.14
C MET A 423 7.25 5.88 21.71
N ALA A 424 7.36 6.26 20.45
CA ALA A 424 6.74 7.49 19.94
C ALA A 424 5.21 7.44 20.08
N ALA A 425 4.58 6.30 19.71
CA ALA A 425 3.15 6.11 19.89
C ALA A 425 2.74 6.09 21.37
N ALA A 426 3.51 5.43 22.25
CA ALA A 426 3.25 5.40 23.67
C ALA A 426 3.26 6.80 24.30
N MET A 427 4.25 7.62 23.96
CA MET A 427 4.33 9.00 24.43
C MET A 427 3.15 9.86 23.95
N ILE A 428 2.75 9.70 22.68
CA ILE A 428 1.58 10.39 22.12
C ILE A 428 0.29 9.98 22.84
N LEU A 429 0.10 8.69 23.12
CA LEU A 429 -1.08 8.23 23.86
C LEU A 429 -1.09 8.79 25.28
N GLN A 430 0.06 8.86 25.93
CA GLN A 430 0.19 9.46 27.27
C GLN A 430 -0.12 10.96 27.26
N GLU A 431 0.35 11.71 26.27
CA GLU A 431 -0.05 13.13 26.07
C GLU A 431 -1.58 13.28 25.94
N ARG A 432 -2.24 12.29 25.31
CA ARG A 432 -3.69 12.25 25.14
C ARG A 432 -4.45 11.73 26.37
N GLY A 433 -3.76 11.51 27.50
CA GLY A 433 -4.35 11.08 28.77
C GLY A 433 -4.60 9.56 28.87
N ILE A 434 -4.03 8.75 27.98
CA ILE A 434 -4.12 7.29 28.03
C ILE A 434 -2.90 6.76 28.76
N ASP A 435 -3.14 6.12 29.92
CA ASP A 435 -2.07 5.57 30.73
C ASP A 435 -1.46 4.33 30.04
N VAL A 436 -0.17 4.41 29.73
CA VAL A 436 0.63 3.36 29.10
C VAL A 436 1.71 2.78 30.03
N GLY A 437 1.61 3.04 31.36
CA GLY A 437 2.49 2.44 32.34
C GLY A 437 3.82 3.16 32.56
N ILE A 438 3.98 4.37 32.07
CA ILE A 438 5.16 5.21 32.30
C ILE A 438 4.88 6.16 33.46
N GLU A 439 5.68 6.07 34.53
CA GLU A 439 5.63 7.01 35.66
C GLU A 439 6.46 8.25 35.34
N LYS A 440 7.68 8.03 34.82
CA LYS A 440 8.64 9.09 34.53
C LYS A 440 9.58 8.67 33.42
N THR A 441 9.90 9.62 32.55
CA THR A 441 11.05 9.48 31.65
C THR A 441 12.22 10.26 32.22
N VAL A 442 13.37 9.62 32.35
CA VAL A 442 14.62 10.31 32.66
C VAL A 442 15.27 10.62 31.33
N LYS A 443 15.47 11.90 31.04
CA LYS A 443 16.09 12.34 29.80
C LYS A 443 17.53 11.84 29.80
N HIS A 444 17.81 10.80 29.02
CA HIS A 444 19.16 10.42 28.69
C HIS A 444 19.65 11.39 27.61
N THR A 445 20.75 12.07 27.87
CA THR A 445 21.43 12.83 26.84
C THR A 445 22.24 11.81 26.02
N PRO A 446 21.82 11.44 24.81
CA PRO A 446 22.70 10.68 23.91
C PRO A 446 23.98 11.49 23.81
N GLY A 447 25.14 10.83 23.82
CA GLY A 447 26.41 11.52 23.73
C GLY A 447 26.34 12.60 22.64
N GLU A 448 27.05 13.68 22.79
CA GLU A 448 26.99 14.97 22.06
C GLU A 448 26.91 14.90 20.53
N THR A 449 26.86 13.71 19.95
CA THR A 449 26.86 13.44 18.50
C THR A 449 25.49 13.54 17.85
N GLY A 450 24.38 13.70 18.59
CA GLY A 450 23.03 13.73 18.02
C GLY A 450 22.56 12.40 17.37
N HIS A 451 23.36 11.35 17.48
CA HIS A 451 23.03 10.00 17.04
C HIS A 451 22.52 9.19 18.23
N GLY A 452 21.57 8.29 17.98
CA GLY A 452 21.07 7.37 19.00
C GLY A 452 22.21 6.53 19.63
N LEU A 453 21.94 5.95 20.79
CA LEU A 453 22.90 5.09 21.47
C LEU A 453 23.13 3.79 20.70
N PRO A 454 24.38 3.32 20.55
CA PRO A 454 24.64 2.02 19.94
C PRO A 454 24.15 0.89 20.85
N VAL A 455 23.15 0.15 20.39
CA VAL A 455 22.65 -1.04 21.07
C VAL A 455 23.42 -2.26 20.59
N TYR A 456 23.96 -3.05 21.52
CA TYR A 456 24.72 -4.26 21.21
C TYR A 456 23.85 -5.48 21.06
N ASP A 457 22.89 -5.65 21.96
CA ASP A 457 21.94 -6.76 21.93
C ASP A 457 20.64 -6.44 22.66
N GLU A 458 19.63 -7.28 22.44
CA GLU A 458 18.37 -7.31 23.18
C GLU A 458 18.23 -8.70 23.82
N THR A 459 18.08 -8.73 25.15
CA THR A 459 17.82 -9.94 25.92
C THR A 459 16.33 -10.10 26.17
N TYR A 460 15.76 -11.20 25.67
CA TYR A 460 14.36 -11.58 25.87
C TYR A 460 14.24 -12.52 27.08
N PHE A 461 13.38 -12.19 28.05
CA PHE A 461 13.35 -12.92 29.31
C PHE A 461 12.63 -14.26 29.21
N GLU A 462 11.45 -14.28 28.63
CA GLU A 462 10.63 -15.50 28.55
C GLU A 462 11.10 -16.43 27.43
N GLU A 463 11.56 -15.87 26.33
CA GLU A 463 12.15 -16.61 25.21
C GLU A 463 13.57 -17.12 25.53
N LYS A 464 14.21 -16.57 26.58
CA LYS A 464 15.55 -16.94 27.09
C LYS A 464 16.64 -16.82 26.00
N GLU A 465 16.51 -15.81 25.16
CA GLU A 465 17.40 -15.59 24.02
C GLU A 465 17.99 -14.19 24.05
N VAL A 466 19.17 -14.06 23.48
CA VAL A 466 19.88 -12.79 23.26
C VAL A 466 20.04 -12.58 21.78
N VAL A 467 19.52 -11.47 21.27
CA VAL A 467 19.61 -11.11 19.85
C VAL A 467 20.64 -10.00 19.66
N GLY A 468 21.74 -10.31 18.99
CA GLY A 468 22.81 -9.34 18.70
C GLY A 468 22.36 -8.29 17.69
N LEU A 469 22.62 -7.02 18.00
CA LEU A 469 22.22 -5.86 17.20
C LEU A 469 23.42 -5.13 16.56
N TYR A 470 24.60 -5.57 16.86
CA TYR A 470 25.85 -5.11 16.25
C TYR A 470 26.10 -3.59 16.36
N GLY A 471 25.75 -2.99 17.50
CA GLY A 471 26.03 -1.58 17.78
C GLY A 471 25.27 -0.59 16.90
N LYS A 472 24.09 -0.94 16.43
CA LYS A 472 23.25 0.00 15.68
C LYS A 472 22.73 1.10 16.59
N PRO A 473 22.80 2.38 16.19
CA PRO A 473 22.22 3.47 16.96
C PRO A 473 20.70 3.35 17.00
N VAL A 474 20.13 3.42 18.19
CA VAL A 474 18.69 3.37 18.45
C VAL A 474 18.34 4.41 19.48
N SER A 475 17.29 5.17 19.25
CA SER A 475 16.74 6.08 20.25
C SER A 475 15.87 5.31 21.22
N CYS A 476 16.29 5.27 22.48
CA CYS A 476 15.49 4.73 23.59
C CYS A 476 15.45 5.72 24.76
N LEU A 477 14.47 5.54 25.66
CA LEU A 477 14.31 6.37 26.84
C LEU A 477 14.75 5.61 28.10
N ASP A 478 15.30 6.33 29.07
CA ASP A 478 15.45 5.81 30.42
C ASP A 478 14.10 5.94 31.14
N LEU A 479 13.45 4.80 31.36
CA LEU A 479 12.06 4.73 31.84
C LEU A 479 12.01 4.37 33.32
N VAL A 480 11.13 5.06 34.07
CA VAL A 480 10.60 4.57 35.33
C VAL A 480 9.20 4.07 35.06
N LEU A 481 9.00 2.78 35.17
CA LEU A 481 7.72 2.13 34.92
C LEU A 481 6.83 2.16 36.18
N LYS A 482 5.52 2.29 35.96
CA LYS A 482 4.52 2.19 37.01
C LYS A 482 4.45 0.79 37.62
N ALA A 483 3.99 0.71 38.86
CA ALA A 483 3.65 -0.56 39.48
C ALA A 483 2.64 -1.33 38.60
N GLY A 484 2.90 -2.62 38.36
CA GLY A 484 2.09 -3.46 37.48
C GLY A 484 2.62 -3.59 36.05
N ALA A 485 3.55 -2.74 35.62
CA ALA A 485 4.28 -2.97 34.38
C ALA A 485 5.28 -4.12 34.54
N LYS A 486 5.36 -5.00 33.54
CA LYS A 486 6.29 -6.14 33.50
C LYS A 486 7.27 -5.96 32.36
N GLU A 487 8.57 -5.90 32.65
CA GLU A 487 9.60 -5.94 31.61
C GLU A 487 9.57 -7.29 30.88
N GLU A 488 9.65 -7.24 29.58
CA GLU A 488 9.67 -8.40 28.66
C GLU A 488 11.04 -8.57 28.00
N SER A 489 11.81 -7.48 27.82
CA SER A 489 13.19 -7.51 27.32
C SER A 489 14.01 -6.34 27.81
N LYS A 490 15.34 -6.49 27.71
CA LYS A 490 16.32 -5.44 27.98
C LYS A 490 17.19 -5.17 26.78
N LEU A 491 17.52 -3.90 26.55
CA LEU A 491 18.51 -3.43 25.59
C LEU A 491 19.83 -3.23 26.32
N HIS A 492 20.90 -3.89 25.85
CA HIS A 492 22.24 -3.70 26.35
C HIS A 492 22.98 -2.61 25.57
N ILE A 493 23.34 -1.52 26.24
CA ILE A 493 23.97 -0.34 25.67
C ILE A 493 25.24 -0.02 26.44
N ILE A 494 26.39 -0.25 25.82
CA ILE A 494 27.75 0.04 26.36
C ILE A 494 27.96 -0.59 27.74
N ASP A 495 27.53 0.08 28.81
CA ASP A 495 27.84 -0.25 30.20
C ASP A 495 26.60 -0.47 31.08
N ARG A 496 25.41 -0.32 30.51
CA ARG A 496 24.16 -0.53 31.27
C ARG A 496 23.01 -1.03 30.40
N ASP A 497 22.03 -1.55 31.08
CA ASP A 497 20.78 -2.02 30.49
C ASP A 497 19.69 -0.96 30.57
N TYR A 498 18.84 -0.96 29.53
CA TYR A 498 17.60 -0.20 29.49
C TYR A 498 16.44 -1.17 29.28
N THR A 499 15.24 -0.81 29.72
CA THR A 499 14.04 -1.53 29.35
C THR A 499 13.94 -1.60 27.82
N GLY A 500 13.87 -2.79 27.24
CA GLY A 500 13.72 -3.02 25.79
C GLY A 500 12.25 -3.04 25.39
N SER A 501 11.47 -3.84 26.10
CA SER A 501 10.02 -3.89 25.96
C SER A 501 9.36 -4.21 27.30
N TYR A 502 8.10 -3.81 27.45
CA TYR A 502 7.31 -4.11 28.65
C TYR A 502 5.84 -4.28 28.32
N THR A 503 5.13 -5.00 29.17
CA THR A 503 3.67 -5.13 29.13
C THR A 503 3.04 -4.33 30.26
N TYR A 504 1.84 -3.79 30.01
CA TYR A 504 1.07 -3.04 30.99
C TYR A 504 -0.43 -3.16 30.73
N GLU A 505 -1.19 -3.37 31.81
CA GLU A 505 -2.65 -3.25 31.80
C GLU A 505 -3.04 -2.05 32.67
N ASN A 506 -3.72 -1.09 32.07
CA ASN A 506 -4.12 0.11 32.79
C ASN A 506 -5.44 -0.06 33.58
N ALA A 507 -5.84 0.95 34.32
CA ALA A 507 -7.05 0.93 35.14
C ALA A 507 -8.36 0.74 34.33
N ASP A 508 -8.34 1.08 33.04
CA ASP A 508 -9.45 0.86 32.10
C ASP A 508 -9.47 -0.55 31.52
N GLY A 509 -8.53 -1.43 31.92
CA GLY A 509 -8.38 -2.78 31.37
C GLY A 509 -7.77 -2.85 29.98
N ARG A 510 -7.18 -1.75 29.49
CA ARG A 510 -6.47 -1.72 28.20
C ARG A 510 -5.09 -2.32 28.38
N ARG A 511 -4.70 -3.19 27.44
CA ARG A 511 -3.47 -3.97 27.49
C ARG A 511 -2.50 -3.53 26.41
N PHE A 512 -1.24 -3.33 26.77
CA PHE A 512 -0.21 -2.83 25.91
C PHE A 512 1.06 -3.67 25.98
N LEU A 513 1.66 -3.97 24.83
CA LEU A 513 3.06 -4.30 24.70
C LEU A 513 3.76 -3.07 24.12
N ILE A 514 4.73 -2.52 24.82
CA ILE A 514 5.42 -1.29 24.42
C ILE A 514 6.90 -1.59 24.18
N TYR A 515 7.40 -1.16 23.04
CA TYR A 515 8.81 -1.17 22.70
C TYR A 515 9.45 0.18 23.05
N ASN A 516 10.54 0.16 23.78
CA ASN A 516 11.27 1.37 24.17
C ASN A 516 12.23 1.85 23.06
N PHE A 517 11.74 1.93 21.85
CA PHE A 517 12.47 2.47 20.69
C PHE A 517 11.48 2.95 19.63
N ASP A 518 11.99 3.81 18.73
CA ASP A 518 11.22 4.30 17.60
C ASP A 518 11.27 3.26 16.46
N MET A 519 10.11 2.79 16.03
CA MET A 519 10.03 1.78 14.99
C MET A 519 10.46 2.30 13.61
N ASP A 520 10.26 3.59 13.33
CA ASP A 520 10.72 4.21 12.08
C ASP A 520 12.25 4.19 11.93
N GLU A 521 12.99 4.35 13.04
CA GLU A 521 14.44 4.21 13.04
C GLU A 521 14.86 2.75 12.85
N MET A 522 14.17 1.85 13.54
CA MET A 522 14.52 0.44 13.60
C MET A 522 14.41 -0.27 12.26
N VAL A 523 13.31 -0.08 11.55
CA VAL A 523 13.07 -0.77 10.28
C VAL A 523 13.95 -0.26 9.14
N LYS A 524 14.47 0.96 9.26
CA LYS A 524 15.37 1.56 8.26
C LYS A 524 16.82 1.10 8.41
N THR A 525 17.25 0.81 9.63
CA THR A 525 18.67 0.65 9.96
C THR A 525 19.13 -0.80 10.14
N SER A 526 18.22 -1.75 10.38
CA SER A 526 18.67 -3.11 10.69
C SER A 526 17.63 -4.20 10.45
N GLY A 527 18.12 -5.43 10.27
CA GLY A 527 17.30 -6.65 10.39
C GLY A 527 16.90 -7.02 11.82
N TRP A 528 17.11 -6.15 12.79
CA TRP A 528 16.78 -6.39 14.21
C TRP A 528 15.30 -6.69 14.45
N VAL A 529 14.41 -5.96 13.80
CA VAL A 529 12.98 -6.24 13.87
C VAL A 529 12.68 -7.67 13.41
N ARG A 530 13.47 -8.17 12.45
CA ARG A 530 13.34 -9.49 11.84
C ARG A 530 13.94 -10.60 12.73
N SER A 531 13.40 -10.71 13.92
CA SER A 531 13.82 -11.69 14.93
C SER A 531 12.72 -12.70 15.21
N TYR A 532 13.05 -13.99 15.18
CA TYR A 532 12.12 -15.03 15.61
C TYR A 532 11.78 -14.91 17.11
N CYS A 533 12.67 -14.33 17.93
CA CYS A 533 12.37 -14.05 19.33
C CYS A 533 11.23 -13.04 19.46
N ARG A 534 11.24 -11.99 18.66
CA ARG A 534 10.14 -11.00 18.62
C ARG A 534 8.85 -11.61 18.09
N GLN A 535 8.94 -12.46 17.07
CA GLN A 535 7.80 -13.22 16.56
C GLN A 535 7.23 -14.14 17.65
N ALA A 536 8.07 -14.85 18.41
CA ALA A 536 7.66 -15.71 19.53
C ALA A 536 7.05 -14.90 20.67
N GLN A 537 7.65 -13.76 21.03
CA GLN A 537 7.11 -12.82 22.04
C GLN A 537 5.69 -12.37 21.67
N LEU A 538 5.48 -11.97 20.41
CA LEU A 538 4.16 -11.56 19.92
C LEU A 538 3.16 -12.70 19.98
N ALA A 539 3.54 -13.90 19.53
CA ALA A 539 2.66 -15.07 19.58
C ALA A 539 2.26 -15.44 21.02
N ARG A 540 3.20 -15.35 21.95
CA ARG A 540 2.96 -15.62 23.39
C ARG A 540 2.04 -14.57 24.03
N LEU A 541 2.24 -13.29 23.69
CA LEU A 541 1.49 -12.17 24.29
C LEU A 541 0.15 -11.90 23.61
N TYR A 542 -0.05 -12.38 22.38
CA TYR A 542 -1.30 -12.16 21.64
C TYR A 542 -2.56 -12.59 22.42
N PRO A 543 -2.61 -13.79 23.08
CA PRO A 543 -3.78 -14.17 23.87
C PRO A 543 -4.07 -13.24 25.05
N TRP A 544 -3.03 -12.72 25.69
CA TRP A 544 -3.21 -11.75 26.77
C TRP A 544 -3.71 -10.40 26.23
N LEU A 545 -3.18 -9.94 25.10
CA LEU A 545 -3.61 -8.70 24.46
C LEU A 545 -5.04 -8.79 23.93
N ASN A 546 -5.40 -9.86 23.22
CA ASN A 546 -6.65 -9.99 22.45
C ASN A 546 -7.74 -10.85 23.11
N GLY A 547 -7.41 -11.57 24.19
CA GLY A 547 -8.34 -12.50 24.84
C GLY A 547 -8.48 -13.86 24.13
N SER A 548 -7.83 -14.06 22.97
CA SER A 548 -7.81 -15.32 22.21
C SER A 548 -6.49 -15.49 21.48
N PRO A 549 -6.02 -16.72 21.22
CA PRO A 549 -4.80 -16.96 20.44
C PRO A 549 -4.91 -16.38 19.02
N VAL A 550 -3.74 -16.08 18.41
CA VAL A 550 -3.68 -15.81 16.97
C VAL A 550 -4.13 -17.05 16.19
N ASP A 551 -4.94 -16.87 15.15
CA ASP A 551 -5.54 -18.01 14.42
C ASP A 551 -4.49 -18.88 13.73
N ALA A 552 -3.43 -18.28 13.17
CA ALA A 552 -2.28 -18.95 12.57
C ALA A 552 -1.03 -18.07 12.63
N ILE A 553 0.13 -18.68 12.89
CA ILE A 553 1.44 -18.02 12.78
C ILE A 553 2.51 -19.05 12.43
N CYS A 554 3.48 -18.69 11.58
CA CYS A 554 4.57 -19.57 11.18
C CYS A 554 5.85 -19.18 11.93
N LEU A 555 6.00 -19.72 13.16
CA LEU A 555 7.15 -19.40 14.02
C LEU A 555 8.48 -19.87 13.42
N GLY A 556 9.53 -19.06 13.58
CA GLY A 556 10.87 -19.37 13.14
C GLY A 556 11.12 -19.19 11.64
N ASN A 557 10.13 -18.72 10.88
CA ASN A 557 10.23 -18.48 9.45
C ASN A 557 9.75 -17.06 9.07
N PRO A 558 10.45 -16.00 9.49
CA PRO A 558 10.05 -14.61 9.21
C PRO A 558 10.12 -14.25 7.72
N ASP A 559 10.68 -15.13 6.88
CA ASP A 559 10.76 -15.00 5.43
C ASP A 559 9.53 -15.52 4.67
N LEU A 560 8.54 -16.06 5.38
CA LEU A 560 7.25 -16.41 4.81
C LEU A 560 6.27 -15.24 4.96
N TYR A 561 5.65 -14.83 3.87
CA TYR A 561 4.46 -13.99 3.96
C TYR A 561 3.28 -14.90 4.29
N LEU A 562 2.53 -14.58 5.35
CA LEU A 562 1.39 -15.35 5.81
C LEU A 562 0.11 -14.54 5.73
N LEU A 563 -0.89 -15.08 5.02
CA LEU A 563 -2.26 -14.57 5.00
C LEU A 563 -3.18 -15.64 5.55
N ALA A 564 -3.99 -15.29 6.54
CA ALA A 564 -4.98 -16.18 7.14
C ALA A 564 -6.38 -15.60 7.01
N LYS A 565 -7.35 -16.44 6.58
CA LYS A 565 -8.76 -16.06 6.49
C LYS A 565 -9.63 -17.16 7.08
N LYS A 566 -10.67 -16.82 7.83
CA LYS A 566 -11.58 -17.80 8.44
C LYS A 566 -13.04 -17.50 8.22
N ASP A 567 -13.82 -18.55 8.29
CA ASP A 567 -15.25 -18.54 8.55
C ASP A 567 -15.57 -19.33 9.86
N ASP A 568 -16.82 -19.64 10.08
CA ASP A 568 -17.24 -20.37 11.29
C ASP A 568 -16.67 -21.80 11.37
N ASN A 569 -16.37 -22.42 10.22
CA ASN A 569 -16.02 -23.84 10.12
C ASN A 569 -14.57 -24.10 9.71
N SER A 570 -13.94 -23.16 9.01
CA SER A 570 -12.65 -23.39 8.38
C SER A 570 -11.69 -22.20 8.54
N LEU A 571 -10.40 -22.50 8.38
CA LEU A 571 -9.32 -21.52 8.30
C LEU A 571 -8.50 -21.81 7.04
N ALA A 572 -8.41 -20.84 6.15
CA ALA A 572 -7.56 -20.87 4.98
C ALA A 572 -6.27 -20.07 5.26
N ILE A 573 -5.13 -20.64 4.92
CA ILE A 573 -3.79 -20.08 5.16
C ILE A 573 -3.02 -20.13 3.86
N GLY A 574 -2.49 -18.99 3.44
CA GLY A 574 -1.52 -18.90 2.37
C GLY A 574 -0.13 -18.62 2.96
N LEU A 575 0.85 -19.32 2.45
CA LEU A 575 2.27 -19.14 2.75
C LEU A 575 3.01 -18.85 1.46
N TRP A 576 3.69 -17.70 1.39
CA TRP A 576 4.50 -17.30 0.25
C TRP A 576 5.93 -17.06 0.71
N ASN A 577 6.86 -17.75 0.08
CA ASN A 577 8.29 -17.55 0.35
C ASN A 577 8.81 -16.37 -0.46
N TYR A 578 9.13 -15.25 0.18
CA TYR A 578 9.72 -14.09 -0.48
C TYR A 578 11.25 -14.03 -0.39
N SER A 579 11.86 -15.05 0.21
CA SER A 579 13.32 -15.16 0.25
C SER A 579 13.90 -15.70 -1.07
N LYS A 580 15.18 -15.53 -1.25
CA LYS A 580 15.93 -16.11 -2.40
C LYS A 580 16.32 -17.58 -2.20
N ASP A 581 16.05 -18.13 -1.01
CA ASP A 581 16.31 -19.51 -0.65
C ASP A 581 15.02 -20.29 -0.44
N LYS A 582 15.12 -21.62 -0.49
CA LYS A 582 14.01 -22.50 -0.13
C LYS A 582 13.81 -22.51 1.39
N ILE A 583 12.57 -22.58 1.83
CA ILE A 583 12.21 -22.82 3.23
C ILE A 583 11.77 -24.27 3.36
N SER A 584 12.46 -25.01 4.25
CA SER A 584 12.23 -26.44 4.44
C SER A 584 11.33 -26.68 5.65
N ASN A 585 10.28 -27.49 5.45
CA ASN A 585 9.41 -28.00 6.50
C ASN A 585 8.88 -26.92 7.46
N PRO A 586 8.25 -25.84 6.98
CA PRO A 586 7.72 -24.82 7.87
C PRO A 586 6.59 -25.41 8.74
N VAL A 587 6.51 -24.92 9.98
CA VAL A 587 5.48 -25.32 10.92
C VAL A 587 4.56 -24.12 11.19
N VAL A 588 3.27 -24.31 10.97
CA VAL A 588 2.25 -23.30 11.30
C VAL A 588 1.60 -23.66 12.63
N GLN A 589 1.76 -22.81 13.63
CA GLN A 589 1.04 -22.90 14.88
C GLN A 589 -0.38 -22.37 14.68
N LEU A 590 -1.38 -23.12 15.11
CA LEU A 590 -2.80 -22.77 15.02
C LEU A 590 -3.33 -22.31 16.39
N GLY A 591 -4.30 -21.42 16.39
CA GLY A 591 -4.96 -20.96 17.62
C GLY A 591 -5.89 -22.01 18.26
N ARG A 592 -6.20 -23.08 17.56
CA ARG A 592 -7.02 -24.21 18.01
C ARG A 592 -6.75 -25.48 17.20
N ARG A 593 -7.30 -26.60 17.64
CA ARG A 593 -7.27 -27.85 16.88
C ARG A 593 -8.34 -27.89 15.79
N TYR A 594 -8.03 -28.57 14.70
CA TYR A 594 -8.90 -28.86 13.57
C TYR A 594 -8.92 -30.37 13.29
N ALA A 595 -9.96 -30.83 12.56
CA ALA A 595 -10.14 -32.25 12.28
C ALA A 595 -9.51 -32.65 10.91
N THR A 596 -9.59 -31.82 9.91
CA THR A 596 -9.10 -32.14 8.56
C THR A 596 -8.18 -31.07 8.00
N ILE A 597 -7.40 -31.47 6.98
CA ILE A 597 -6.48 -30.60 6.26
C ILE A 597 -6.52 -30.88 4.75
N LYS A 598 -6.57 -29.82 3.95
CA LYS A 598 -6.36 -29.82 2.49
C LYS A 598 -5.15 -28.93 2.20
N ILE A 599 -4.21 -29.40 1.39
CA ILE A 599 -3.01 -28.64 1.01
C ILE A 599 -2.91 -28.58 -0.51
N VAL A 600 -2.58 -27.40 -1.03
CA VAL A 600 -2.33 -27.13 -2.44
C VAL A 600 -0.93 -26.55 -2.58
N GLY A 601 -0.13 -27.09 -3.49
CA GLY A 601 1.26 -26.67 -3.69
C GLY A 601 2.24 -27.24 -2.66
N GLY A 602 1.84 -28.30 -1.92
CA GLY A 602 2.69 -28.95 -0.93
C GLY A 602 2.08 -30.18 -0.30
N GLU A 603 2.78 -30.73 0.68
CA GLU A 603 2.37 -31.86 1.51
C GLU A 603 2.62 -31.56 2.97
N GLY A 604 1.81 -32.15 3.86
CA GLY A 604 1.94 -31.95 5.30
C GLY A 604 0.83 -32.68 6.06
N ARG A 605 0.80 -32.49 7.39
CA ARG A 605 -0.17 -33.12 8.28
C ARG A 605 -0.51 -32.25 9.47
N LEU A 606 -1.63 -32.53 10.08
CA LEU A 606 -2.02 -31.97 11.38
C LEU A 606 -1.34 -32.74 12.53
N GLU A 607 -0.74 -32.04 13.47
CA GLU A 607 -0.19 -32.57 14.70
C GLU A 607 -0.72 -31.73 15.87
N GLY A 608 -1.90 -32.08 16.36
CA GLY A 608 -2.58 -31.36 17.45
C GLY A 608 -3.07 -29.99 16.97
N ASP A 609 -2.43 -28.94 17.45
CA ASP A 609 -2.66 -27.52 17.06
C ASP A 609 -1.59 -26.99 16.11
N LYS A 610 -0.91 -27.87 15.38
CA LYS A 610 0.14 -27.51 14.42
C LYS A 610 -0.12 -28.13 13.06
N ILE A 611 0.28 -27.43 12.01
CA ILE A 611 0.45 -27.96 10.67
C ILE A 611 1.95 -28.11 10.44
N VAL A 612 2.38 -29.35 10.21
CA VAL A 612 3.78 -29.66 9.86
C VAL A 612 3.85 -29.94 8.37
N LEU A 613 4.42 -29.02 7.61
CA LEU A 613 4.66 -29.21 6.19
C LEU A 613 5.90 -30.09 5.98
N THR A 614 5.82 -31.05 5.06
CA THR A 614 6.93 -31.89 4.64
C THR A 614 7.54 -31.43 3.32
N THR A 615 6.93 -30.45 2.69
CA THR A 615 7.35 -29.85 1.43
C THR A 615 8.27 -28.66 1.68
N GLN A 616 9.22 -28.48 0.74
CA GLN A 616 10.03 -27.26 0.66
C GLN A 616 9.30 -26.22 -0.17
N ILE A 617 9.11 -25.02 0.36
CA ILE A 617 8.61 -23.88 -0.40
C ILE A 617 9.82 -23.20 -1.04
N LYS A 618 9.94 -23.32 -2.37
CA LYS A 618 11.05 -22.72 -3.13
C LYS A 618 10.99 -21.18 -3.08
N ALA A 619 12.07 -20.51 -3.47
CA ALA A 619 12.13 -19.07 -3.59
C ALA A 619 10.96 -18.54 -4.46
N TYR A 620 10.22 -17.56 -3.96
CA TYR A 620 9.05 -16.94 -4.60
C TYR A 620 7.90 -17.91 -4.97
N GLU A 621 7.90 -19.14 -4.41
CA GLU A 621 6.80 -20.08 -4.52
C GLU A 621 5.89 -20.01 -3.28
N PHE A 622 4.78 -20.71 -3.34
CA PHE A 622 3.71 -20.62 -2.36
C PHE A 622 3.05 -21.96 -2.06
N CYS A 623 2.41 -22.05 -0.90
CA CYS A 623 1.64 -23.20 -0.46
C CYS A 623 0.33 -22.70 0.19
N PHE A 624 -0.79 -23.35 -0.12
CA PHE A 624 -2.09 -23.02 0.40
C PHE A 624 -2.64 -24.18 1.22
N ILE A 625 -3.24 -23.84 2.34
CA ILE A 625 -3.71 -24.80 3.34
C ILE A 625 -5.11 -24.42 3.77
N GLU A 626 -6.02 -25.38 3.82
CA GLU A 626 -7.31 -25.22 4.48
C GLU A 626 -7.46 -26.28 5.56
N VAL A 627 -7.84 -25.84 6.76
CA VAL A 627 -8.18 -26.73 7.87
C VAL A 627 -9.63 -26.54 8.26
N THR A 628 -10.33 -27.64 8.59
CA THR A 628 -11.75 -27.60 8.98
C THR A 628 -11.96 -28.24 10.35
N LYS A 629 -13.03 -27.81 11.04
CA LYS A 629 -13.47 -28.35 12.32
C LYS A 629 -13.83 -29.82 12.26
#